data_909c44cad68be7e7e646cca3818c9c26
#
_entry.id   909c44cad68be7e7e646cca3818c9c26
#
_cell.length_a   1.000
_cell.length_b   1.000
_cell.length_c   1.000
_cell.angle_alpha   90.00
_cell.angle_beta   90.00
_cell.angle_gamma   90.00
#
_symmetry.space_group_name_H-M   'P 1'
#
loop_
_entity.id
_entity.type
_entity.pdbx_description
1 polymer ?
#
loop_
_entity_poly.entity_id
_entity_poly.type
_entity_poly.pdbx_seq_one_letter_code
_entity_poly.pdbx_strand_id
1 'polypeptide(L)'
;DLSDTLNLSNTDFIRTTEARHKKTVQHLWNELEKNDDIYLSNYSGWYSVSDEAFYNEDEIEEIDGKKIAITSKSPVEWIEEESYFFRLSKWEKPLLDYYESNPDFISPESRKNEVISFVKSGLKDLSVSRKSFSWGIPVPNNKNHVIYVWLDALTNYLSALNYPNTDDELFKKFWPASIHLIGKDILRFHAIYWPAFLLAAKINLPKKVY
;
A
#
# COMPACT_ATOMS: atom_id res chain seq x y z
N ASP A 1 27.32 -14.29 -1.70
CA ASP A 1 26.26 -13.33 -1.38
C ASP A 1 25.62 -12.85 -2.68
N LEU A 2 24.30 -12.60 -2.64
CA LEU A 2 23.55 -12.15 -3.85
C LEU A 2 24.08 -10.78 -4.33
N SER A 3 24.40 -9.91 -3.39
CA SER A 3 24.94 -8.58 -3.70
C SER A 3 26.27 -8.67 -4.47
N ASP A 4 27.15 -9.58 -4.06
CA ASP A 4 28.43 -9.79 -4.75
C ASP A 4 28.22 -10.42 -6.12
N THR A 5 27.31 -11.43 -6.20
CA THR A 5 27.02 -12.13 -7.46
C THR A 5 26.42 -11.19 -8.51
N LEU A 6 25.56 -10.27 -8.10
CA LEU A 6 24.88 -9.32 -9.00
C LEU A 6 25.60 -7.97 -9.10
N ASN A 7 26.75 -7.80 -8.43
CA ASN A 7 27.50 -6.55 -8.36
C ASN A 7 26.60 -5.35 -7.97
N LEU A 8 25.78 -5.53 -6.92
CA LEU A 8 24.86 -4.49 -6.44
C LEU A 8 25.63 -3.36 -5.75
N SER A 9 25.26 -2.13 -6.05
CA SER A 9 25.85 -0.92 -5.47
C SER A 9 24.86 -0.12 -4.60
N ASN A 10 23.85 -0.80 -4.07
CA ASN A 10 22.87 -0.20 -3.17
C ASN A 10 23.55 0.30 -1.88
N THR A 11 23.12 1.44 -1.37
CA THR A 11 23.66 2.05 -0.14
C THR A 11 22.94 1.55 1.11
N ASP A 12 21.74 1.01 0.98
CA ASP A 12 20.98 0.39 2.06
C ASP A 12 20.15 -0.78 1.54
N PHE A 13 19.81 -1.69 2.44
CA PHE A 13 18.93 -2.82 2.20
C PHE A 13 17.96 -2.95 3.39
N ILE A 14 16.71 -2.54 3.20
CA ILE A 14 15.69 -2.56 4.26
C ILE A 14 14.95 -3.89 4.31
N ARG A 15 14.72 -4.38 5.53
CA ARG A 15 13.83 -5.52 5.80
C ARG A 15 12.68 -5.08 6.69
N THR A 16 11.47 -5.52 6.35
CA THR A 16 10.26 -5.18 7.12
C THR A 16 10.26 -5.76 8.55
N THR A 17 11.17 -6.67 8.84
CA THR A 17 11.38 -7.22 10.19
C THR A 17 12.27 -6.34 11.08
N GLU A 18 12.94 -5.33 10.52
CA GLU A 18 13.84 -4.45 11.27
C GLU A 18 13.08 -3.54 12.24
N ALA A 19 13.69 -3.25 13.38
CA ALA A 19 13.07 -2.38 14.39
C ALA A 19 12.81 -0.96 13.86
N ARG A 20 13.72 -0.42 13.03
CA ARG A 20 13.54 0.90 12.39
C ARG A 20 12.32 0.92 11.50
N HIS A 21 12.08 -0.15 10.74
CA HIS A 21 10.92 -0.25 9.88
C HIS A 21 9.62 -0.32 10.68
N LYS A 22 9.52 -1.22 11.64
CA LYS A 22 8.34 -1.37 12.50
C LYS A 22 7.94 -0.05 13.18
N LYS A 23 8.94 0.69 13.69
CA LYS A 23 8.72 2.00 14.30
C LYS A 23 8.15 3.02 13.30
N THR A 24 8.68 3.06 12.10
CA THR A 24 8.22 3.98 11.05
C THR A 24 6.80 3.65 10.59
N VAL A 25 6.48 2.36 10.41
CA VAL A 25 5.13 1.91 10.05
C VAL A 25 4.11 2.31 11.11
N GLN A 26 4.41 2.07 12.38
CA GLN A 26 3.52 2.45 13.47
C GLN A 26 3.35 3.97 13.60
N HIS A 27 4.41 4.73 13.31
CA HIS A 27 4.30 6.19 13.27
C HIS A 27 3.40 6.66 12.13
N LEU A 28 3.60 6.15 10.91
CA LEU A 28 2.74 6.47 9.77
C LEU A 28 1.28 6.12 10.06
N TRP A 29 1.01 4.94 10.62
CA TRP A 29 -0.34 4.56 11.06
C TRP A 29 -0.97 5.61 11.98
N ASN A 30 -0.25 6.02 13.02
CA ASN A 30 -0.75 7.02 13.97
C ASN A 30 -1.05 8.37 13.30
N GLU A 31 -0.25 8.80 12.33
CA GLU A 31 -0.53 10.04 11.58
C GLU A 31 -1.78 9.90 10.71
N LEU A 32 -1.97 8.77 10.06
CA LEU A 32 -3.18 8.50 9.26
C LEU A 32 -4.45 8.41 10.14
N GLU A 33 -4.36 7.75 11.29
CA GLU A 33 -5.46 7.65 12.25
C GLU A 33 -5.82 9.02 12.83
N LYS A 34 -4.82 9.81 13.23
CA LYS A 34 -4.99 11.17 13.75
C LYS A 34 -5.64 12.12 12.74
N ASN A 35 -5.39 11.94 11.45
CA ASN A 35 -5.97 12.75 10.38
C ASN A 35 -7.35 12.23 9.92
N ASP A 36 -7.95 11.26 10.64
CA ASP A 36 -9.22 10.61 10.31
C ASP A 36 -9.22 9.95 8.92
N ASP A 37 -8.05 9.48 8.47
CA ASP A 37 -7.92 8.73 7.22
C ASP A 37 -7.96 7.21 7.44
N ILE A 38 -7.90 6.73 8.70
CA ILE A 38 -8.13 5.33 9.10
C ILE A 38 -9.30 5.26 10.08
N TYR A 39 -10.20 4.29 9.86
CA TYR A 39 -11.34 4.02 10.72
C TYR A 39 -11.60 2.52 10.86
N LEU A 40 -12.18 2.11 11.99
CA LEU A 40 -12.58 0.72 12.25
C LEU A 40 -13.98 0.46 11.70
N SER A 41 -14.18 -0.64 11.01
CA SER A 41 -15.48 -1.07 10.50
C SER A 41 -15.53 -2.60 10.37
N ASN A 42 -16.74 -3.14 10.28
CA ASN A 42 -16.93 -4.54 9.90
C ASN A 42 -16.95 -4.64 8.38
N TYR A 43 -16.20 -5.59 7.88
CA TYR A 43 -16.21 -5.96 6.48
C TYR A 43 -16.78 -7.36 6.32
N SER A 44 -17.67 -7.51 5.36
CA SER A 44 -18.13 -8.82 4.90
C SER A 44 -17.91 -8.92 3.40
N GLY A 45 -17.34 -10.02 2.94
CA GLY A 45 -17.06 -10.21 1.53
C GLY A 45 -16.40 -11.54 1.22
N TRP A 46 -16.28 -11.82 -0.07
CA TRP A 46 -15.58 -13.00 -0.57
C TRP A 46 -14.07 -12.76 -0.51
N TYR A 47 -13.37 -13.55 0.27
CA TYR A 47 -11.93 -13.43 0.50
C TYR A 47 -11.20 -14.68 0.01
N SER A 48 -10.11 -14.49 -0.71
CA SER A 48 -9.16 -15.54 -1.03
C SER A 48 -7.95 -15.46 -0.12
N VAL A 49 -7.71 -16.54 0.63
CA VAL A 49 -6.53 -16.64 1.50
C VAL A 49 -5.24 -16.69 0.70
N SER A 50 -5.26 -17.37 -0.46
CA SER A 50 -4.08 -17.50 -1.32
C SER A 50 -3.69 -16.21 -2.03
N ASP A 51 -4.68 -15.37 -2.36
CA ASP A 51 -4.45 -14.09 -3.06
C ASP A 51 -4.32 -12.93 -2.07
N GLU A 52 -4.63 -13.18 -0.78
CA GLU A 52 -4.75 -12.15 0.27
C GLU A 52 -5.63 -10.96 -0.15
N ALA A 53 -6.71 -11.23 -0.89
CA ALA A 53 -7.55 -10.24 -1.53
C ALA A 53 -9.03 -10.52 -1.36
N PHE A 54 -9.81 -9.43 -1.30
CA PHE A 54 -11.26 -9.47 -1.36
C PHE A 54 -11.73 -9.30 -2.82
N TYR A 55 -12.83 -9.98 -3.14
CA TYR A 55 -13.46 -9.99 -4.44
C TYR A 55 -14.91 -9.54 -4.34
N ASN A 56 -15.37 -8.79 -5.34
CA ASN A 56 -16.79 -8.48 -5.51
C ASN A 56 -17.51 -9.69 -6.12
N GLU A 57 -18.83 -9.72 -6.07
CA GLU A 57 -19.61 -10.82 -6.64
C GLU A 57 -19.43 -11.00 -8.15
N ASP A 58 -19.18 -9.91 -8.87
CA ASP A 58 -18.91 -9.90 -10.31
C ASP A 58 -17.49 -10.40 -10.67
N GLU A 59 -16.62 -10.54 -9.69
CA GLU A 59 -15.26 -11.08 -9.83
C GLU A 59 -15.19 -12.57 -9.44
N ILE A 60 -16.35 -13.20 -9.15
CA ILE A 60 -16.43 -14.58 -8.66
C ILE A 60 -17.26 -15.41 -9.62
N GLU A 61 -16.85 -16.65 -9.81
CA GLU A 61 -17.64 -17.68 -10.49
C GLU A 61 -17.79 -18.93 -9.61
N GLU A 62 -18.80 -19.73 -9.90
CA GLU A 62 -19.02 -20.99 -9.20
C GLU A 62 -18.68 -22.16 -10.14
N ILE A 63 -17.72 -23.01 -9.74
CA ILE A 63 -17.31 -24.22 -10.45
C ILE A 63 -17.40 -25.38 -9.48
N ASP A 64 -18.14 -26.42 -9.86
CA ASP A 64 -18.36 -27.64 -9.07
C ASP A 64 -18.82 -27.36 -7.62
N GLY A 65 -19.70 -26.37 -7.43
CA GLY A 65 -20.22 -25.97 -6.13
C GLY A 65 -19.23 -25.20 -5.24
N LYS A 66 -18.11 -24.77 -5.80
CA LYS A 66 -17.12 -23.94 -5.10
C LYS A 66 -17.03 -22.57 -5.76
N LYS A 67 -17.02 -21.52 -4.93
CA LYS A 67 -16.78 -20.17 -5.40
C LYS A 67 -15.29 -19.90 -5.53
N ILE A 68 -14.89 -19.36 -6.67
CA ILE A 68 -13.51 -19.04 -7.00
C ILE A 68 -13.41 -17.65 -7.64
N ALA A 69 -12.28 -16.99 -7.46
CA ALA A 69 -11.98 -15.75 -8.15
C ALA A 69 -11.75 -15.99 -9.65
N ILE A 70 -12.39 -15.21 -10.51
CA ILE A 70 -12.33 -15.38 -11.98
C ILE A 70 -10.89 -15.26 -12.48
N THR A 71 -10.13 -14.31 -11.94
CA THR A 71 -8.78 -13.95 -12.41
C THR A 71 -7.70 -14.93 -11.96
N SER A 72 -7.71 -15.31 -10.69
CA SER A 72 -6.65 -16.16 -10.09
C SER A 72 -7.02 -17.64 -10.03
N LYS A 73 -8.32 -17.94 -10.21
CA LYS A 73 -8.89 -19.30 -10.00
C LYS A 73 -8.72 -19.80 -8.56
N SER A 74 -8.43 -18.91 -7.64
CA SER A 74 -8.26 -19.21 -6.21
C SER A 74 -9.62 -19.38 -5.53
N PRO A 75 -9.75 -20.33 -4.58
CA PRO A 75 -10.95 -20.46 -3.77
C PRO A 75 -11.22 -19.18 -2.99
N VAL A 76 -12.51 -18.80 -2.88
CA VAL A 76 -12.95 -17.68 -2.05
C VAL A 76 -13.96 -18.17 -1.02
N GLU A 77 -13.88 -17.61 0.18
CA GLU A 77 -14.77 -17.87 1.29
C GLU A 77 -15.45 -16.57 1.71
N TRP A 78 -16.73 -16.67 2.12
CA TRP A 78 -17.41 -15.51 2.70
C TRP A 78 -16.91 -15.32 4.12
N ILE A 79 -16.27 -14.19 4.38
CA ILE A 79 -15.83 -13.84 5.72
C ILE A 79 -16.49 -12.54 6.16
N GLU A 80 -16.74 -12.45 7.46
CA GLU A 80 -17.12 -11.22 8.14
C GLU A 80 -16.08 -10.95 9.21
N GLU A 81 -15.31 -9.89 9.00
CA GLU A 81 -14.21 -9.55 9.89
C GLU A 81 -14.19 -8.04 10.16
N GLU A 82 -13.95 -7.70 11.42
CA GLU A 82 -13.62 -6.33 11.81
C GLU A 82 -12.26 -5.97 11.24
N SER A 83 -12.17 -4.84 10.55
CA SER A 83 -10.94 -4.35 9.96
C SER A 83 -10.84 -2.84 10.04
N TYR A 84 -9.61 -2.35 10.07
CA TYR A 84 -9.36 -0.93 9.85
C TYR A 84 -9.32 -0.64 8.36
N PHE A 85 -9.96 0.46 7.96
CA PHE A 85 -10.02 0.92 6.58
C PHE A 85 -9.33 2.26 6.43
N PHE A 86 -8.52 2.39 5.39
CA PHE A 86 -8.02 3.67 4.92
C PHE A 86 -9.04 4.27 3.94
N ARG A 87 -9.41 5.54 4.14
CA ARG A 87 -10.39 6.28 3.31
C ARG A 87 -9.82 6.60 1.92
N LEU A 88 -9.47 5.56 1.15
CA LEU A 88 -8.87 5.72 -0.17
C LEU A 88 -9.79 6.47 -1.13
N SER A 89 -11.10 6.28 -1.03
CA SER A 89 -12.10 6.97 -1.85
C SER A 89 -12.02 8.50 -1.72
N LYS A 90 -11.67 9.02 -0.56
CA LYS A 90 -11.45 10.46 -0.30
C LYS A 90 -10.31 11.03 -1.16
N TRP A 91 -9.36 10.21 -1.56
CA TRP A 91 -8.14 10.61 -2.26
C TRP A 91 -8.23 10.49 -3.79
N GLU A 92 -9.34 10.05 -4.34
CA GLU A 92 -9.56 9.93 -5.80
C GLU A 92 -9.28 11.26 -6.53
N LYS A 93 -10.00 12.32 -6.15
CA LYS A 93 -9.81 13.63 -6.78
C LYS A 93 -8.41 14.20 -6.53
N PRO A 94 -7.85 14.22 -5.31
CA PRO A 94 -6.49 14.69 -5.09
C PRO A 94 -5.43 13.94 -5.91
N LEU A 95 -5.58 12.65 -6.13
CA LEU A 95 -4.67 11.86 -6.98
C LEU A 95 -4.78 12.27 -8.45
N LEU A 96 -5.99 12.41 -8.97
CA LEU A 96 -6.20 12.86 -10.35
C LEU A 96 -5.64 14.26 -10.60
N ASP A 97 -5.91 15.20 -9.69
CA ASP A 97 -5.36 16.57 -9.74
C ASP A 97 -3.81 16.56 -9.70
N TYR A 98 -3.23 15.65 -8.89
CA TYR A 98 -1.78 15.48 -8.83
C TYR A 98 -1.19 14.93 -10.13
N TYR A 99 -1.81 13.92 -10.74
CA TYR A 99 -1.32 13.35 -12.02
C TYR A 99 -1.44 14.35 -13.17
N GLU A 100 -2.46 15.19 -13.16
CA GLU A 100 -2.62 16.27 -14.14
C GLU A 100 -1.51 17.33 -13.99
N SER A 101 -1.23 17.73 -12.76
CA SER A 101 -0.21 18.74 -12.43
C SER A 101 1.22 18.20 -12.58
N ASN A 102 1.41 16.88 -12.54
CA ASN A 102 2.70 16.21 -12.62
C ASN A 102 2.68 15.11 -13.71
N PRO A 103 2.67 15.50 -15.00
CA PRO A 103 2.46 14.56 -16.11
C PRO A 103 3.52 13.48 -16.22
N ASP A 104 4.71 13.70 -15.68
CA ASP A 104 5.85 12.78 -15.70
C ASP A 104 5.93 11.86 -14.48
N PHE A 105 4.97 11.97 -13.53
CA PHE A 105 4.98 11.19 -12.29
C PHE A 105 4.94 9.69 -12.54
N ILE A 106 4.17 9.23 -13.52
CA ILE A 106 4.05 7.80 -13.87
C ILE A 106 4.59 7.57 -15.28
N SER A 107 5.49 6.62 -15.43
CA SER A 107 6.06 6.20 -16.72
C SER A 107 6.09 4.67 -16.86
N PRO A 108 5.98 4.14 -18.08
CA PRO A 108 5.69 4.82 -19.34
C PRO A 108 4.22 5.29 -19.43
N GLU A 109 3.88 6.05 -20.47
CA GLU A 109 2.56 6.65 -20.65
C GLU A 109 1.42 5.62 -20.65
N SER A 110 1.64 4.43 -21.18
CA SER A 110 0.67 3.33 -21.13
C SER A 110 0.26 2.96 -19.69
N ARG A 111 1.21 3.00 -18.77
CA ARG A 111 0.98 2.73 -17.34
C ARG A 111 0.29 3.89 -16.63
N LYS A 112 0.63 5.11 -17.00
CA LYS A 112 -0.10 6.30 -16.54
C LYS A 112 -1.58 6.23 -16.91
N ASN A 113 -1.87 5.90 -18.18
CA ASN A 113 -3.25 5.80 -18.67
C ASN A 113 -4.02 4.68 -17.95
N GLU A 114 -3.38 3.54 -17.67
CA GLU A 114 -3.97 2.44 -16.89
C GLU A 114 -4.33 2.92 -15.46
N VAL A 115 -3.42 3.61 -14.79
CA VAL A 115 -3.64 4.12 -13.43
C VAL A 115 -4.76 5.16 -13.41
N ILE A 116 -4.74 6.14 -14.31
CA ILE A 116 -5.78 7.17 -14.41
C ILE A 116 -7.15 6.56 -14.69
N SER A 117 -7.22 5.58 -15.60
CA SER A 117 -8.46 4.87 -15.89
C SER A 117 -8.99 4.14 -14.66
N PHE A 118 -8.11 3.46 -13.93
CA PHE A 118 -8.50 2.77 -12.70
C PHE A 118 -9.01 3.74 -11.63
N VAL A 119 -8.32 4.86 -11.39
CA VAL A 119 -8.76 5.85 -10.40
C VAL A 119 -10.10 6.44 -10.81
N LYS A 120 -10.30 6.79 -12.09
CA LYS A 120 -11.56 7.32 -12.62
C LYS A 120 -12.73 6.33 -12.58
N SER A 121 -12.49 5.03 -12.46
CA SER A 121 -13.56 4.04 -12.29
C SER A 121 -14.17 4.04 -10.88
N GLY A 122 -13.61 4.82 -9.97
CA GLY A 122 -14.04 4.96 -8.59
C GLY A 122 -13.15 4.17 -7.62
N LEU A 123 -12.61 4.84 -6.62
CA LEU A 123 -11.83 4.20 -5.56
C LEU A 123 -12.74 3.79 -4.40
N LYS A 124 -12.53 2.58 -3.87
CA LYS A 124 -13.15 2.10 -2.64
C LYS A 124 -12.16 2.19 -1.49
N ASP A 125 -12.67 2.36 -0.27
CA ASP A 125 -11.83 2.36 0.92
C ASP A 125 -11.09 1.04 1.06
N LEU A 126 -9.83 1.13 1.46
CA LEU A 126 -8.90 0.01 1.50
C LEU A 126 -8.80 -0.57 2.90
N SER A 127 -9.06 -1.87 3.06
CA SER A 127 -8.80 -2.57 4.32
C SER A 127 -7.28 -2.64 4.57
N VAL A 128 -6.84 -2.08 5.71
CA VAL A 128 -5.42 -1.91 6.06
C VAL A 128 -5.01 -2.66 7.32
N SER A 129 -5.87 -3.57 7.82
CA SER A 129 -5.51 -4.47 8.91
C SER A 129 -6.11 -5.87 8.72
N ARG A 130 -5.61 -6.83 9.51
CA ARG A 130 -6.10 -8.22 9.56
C ARG A 130 -6.10 -8.71 10.99
N LYS A 131 -7.10 -9.56 11.34
CA LYS A 131 -7.21 -10.29 12.62
C LYS A 131 -6.88 -11.77 12.48
N SER A 132 -7.01 -12.30 11.27
CA SER A 132 -6.92 -13.73 10.96
C SER A 132 -5.54 -14.35 11.21
N PHE A 133 -4.51 -13.53 11.37
CA PHE A 133 -3.15 -13.99 11.69
C PHE A 133 -2.42 -13.03 12.63
N SER A 134 -1.44 -13.56 13.36
CA SER A 134 -0.70 -12.83 14.39
C SER A 134 0.69 -12.36 13.92
N TRP A 135 1.16 -12.82 12.76
CA TRP A 135 2.45 -12.39 12.21
C TRP A 135 2.31 -11.07 11.48
N GLY A 136 3.15 -10.12 11.81
CA GLY A 136 3.14 -8.78 11.21
C GLY A 136 3.42 -7.68 12.21
N ILE A 137 3.25 -6.44 11.80
CA ILE A 137 3.38 -5.28 12.67
C ILE A 137 2.04 -5.03 13.35
N PRO A 138 1.95 -5.09 14.69
CA PRO A 138 0.69 -4.85 15.38
C PRO A 138 0.23 -3.40 15.21
N VAL A 139 -1.08 -3.23 15.09
CA VAL A 139 -1.72 -1.90 15.15
C VAL A 139 -1.43 -1.27 16.52
N PRO A 140 -0.96 -0.02 16.59
CA PRO A 140 -0.46 0.58 17.84
C PRO A 140 -1.41 0.50 19.04
N ASN A 141 -2.68 0.81 18.81
CA ASN A 141 -3.69 0.87 19.87
C ASN A 141 -4.61 -0.36 19.93
N ASN A 142 -4.39 -1.36 19.05
CA ASN A 142 -5.21 -2.57 18.99
C ASN A 142 -4.39 -3.78 18.55
N LYS A 143 -3.76 -4.44 19.50
CA LYS A 143 -2.87 -5.59 19.26
C LYS A 143 -3.55 -6.83 18.69
N ASN A 144 -4.90 -6.85 18.63
CA ASN A 144 -5.64 -7.92 17.97
C ASN A 144 -5.62 -7.80 16.45
N HIS A 145 -5.12 -6.69 15.93
CA HIS A 145 -4.93 -6.46 14.50
C HIS A 145 -3.46 -6.32 14.16
N VAL A 146 -3.08 -6.84 13.01
CA VAL A 146 -1.80 -6.56 12.36
C VAL A 146 -2.02 -5.66 11.16
N ILE A 147 -1.06 -4.79 10.90
CA ILE A 147 -1.10 -3.86 9.77
C ILE A 147 -0.97 -4.66 8.48
N TYR A 148 -1.81 -4.34 7.50
CA TYR A 148 -1.84 -5.00 6.20
C TYR A 148 -0.54 -4.79 5.41
N VAL A 149 -0.14 -5.85 4.71
CA VAL A 149 1.14 -5.97 4.02
C VAL A 149 1.52 -4.77 3.15
N TRP A 150 0.59 -4.13 2.46
CA TRP A 150 0.94 -3.02 1.57
C TRP A 150 1.20 -1.70 2.29
N LEU A 151 0.52 -1.41 3.39
CA LEU A 151 0.88 -0.25 4.23
C LEU A 151 2.23 -0.49 4.92
N ASP A 152 2.47 -1.72 5.39
CA ASP A 152 3.75 -2.17 5.92
C ASP A 152 4.85 -2.03 4.85
N ALA A 153 4.73 -2.76 3.74
CA ALA A 153 5.77 -2.84 2.73
C ALA A 153 6.13 -1.49 2.11
N LEU A 154 5.14 -0.66 1.74
CA LEU A 154 5.40 0.64 1.09
C LEU A 154 6.12 1.63 2.03
N THR A 155 5.93 1.50 3.32
CA THR A 155 6.61 2.37 4.32
C THR A 155 8.12 2.15 4.36
N ASN A 156 8.65 1.07 3.75
CA ASN A 156 10.09 0.81 3.69
C ASN A 156 10.89 2.01 3.11
N TYR A 157 10.32 2.71 2.13
CA TYR A 157 10.96 3.88 1.50
C TYR A 157 11.25 5.01 2.48
N LEU A 158 10.39 5.19 3.48
CA LEU A 158 10.61 6.17 4.55
C LEU A 158 11.49 5.59 5.66
N SER A 159 11.35 4.30 5.97
CA SER A 159 12.10 3.64 7.03
C SER A 159 13.59 3.63 6.78
N ALA A 160 14.00 3.44 5.52
CA ALA A 160 15.40 3.49 5.10
C ALA A 160 16.03 4.87 5.31
N LEU A 161 15.21 5.92 5.43
CA LEU A 161 15.63 7.31 5.58
C LEU A 161 15.43 7.87 6.99
N ASN A 162 15.26 6.98 7.97
CA ASN A 162 15.08 7.33 9.39
C ASN A 162 13.84 8.18 9.71
N TYR A 163 12.81 8.18 8.83
CA TYR A 163 11.54 8.82 9.17
C TYR A 163 10.96 8.21 10.48
N PRO A 164 10.39 9.01 11.40
CA PRO A 164 9.90 10.38 11.23
C PRO A 164 10.91 11.50 11.49
N ASN A 165 12.20 11.22 11.64
CA ASN A 165 13.16 12.29 11.80
C ASN A 165 13.44 12.98 10.45
N THR A 166 12.61 13.99 10.12
CA THR A 166 12.75 14.75 8.87
C THR A 166 13.99 15.65 8.84
N ASP A 167 14.66 15.84 9.99
CA ASP A 167 15.91 16.56 10.08
C ASP A 167 17.14 15.70 9.78
N ASP A 168 16.95 14.40 9.69
CA ASP A 168 18.01 13.45 9.32
C ASP A 168 18.60 13.77 7.93
N GLU A 169 19.92 13.65 7.82
CA GLU A 169 20.64 13.95 6.57
C GLU A 169 20.23 13.02 5.41
N LEU A 170 19.93 11.73 5.72
CA LEU A 170 19.46 10.78 4.72
C LEU A 170 18.08 11.17 4.21
N PHE A 171 17.17 11.58 5.11
CA PHE A 171 15.85 12.05 4.73
C PHE A 171 15.94 13.29 3.85
N LYS A 172 16.66 14.31 4.27
CA LYS A 172 16.85 15.57 3.51
C LYS A 172 17.50 15.34 2.13
N LYS A 173 18.39 14.36 2.04
CA LYS A 173 19.13 14.05 0.82
C LYS A 173 18.31 13.23 -0.19
N PHE A 174 17.54 12.25 0.30
CA PHE A 174 16.92 11.23 -0.55
C PHE A 174 15.40 11.31 -0.63
N TRP A 175 14.75 12.15 0.22
CA TRP A 175 13.32 12.37 0.13
C TRP A 175 12.98 13.80 -0.30
N PRO A 176 12.09 14.01 -1.28
CA PRO A 176 11.35 12.98 -2.00
C PRO A 176 12.24 12.15 -2.95
N ALA A 177 11.99 10.85 -2.99
CA ALA A 177 12.72 9.93 -3.85
C ALA A 177 12.67 10.37 -5.31
N SER A 178 13.81 10.29 -6.01
CA SER A 178 13.88 10.69 -7.41
C SER A 178 13.07 9.75 -8.30
N ILE A 179 13.09 8.44 -8.00
CA ILE A 179 12.33 7.43 -8.73
C ILE A 179 12.03 6.23 -7.84
N HIS A 180 10.82 5.68 -7.94
CA HIS A 180 10.49 4.33 -7.54
C HIS A 180 10.51 3.44 -8.77
N LEU A 181 11.51 2.57 -8.87
CA LEU A 181 11.63 1.59 -9.94
C LEU A 181 10.98 0.29 -9.51
N ILE A 182 9.92 -0.13 -10.18
CA ILE A 182 9.05 -1.21 -9.73
C ILE A 182 8.64 -2.16 -10.85
N GLY A 183 8.23 -3.37 -10.50
CA GLY A 183 7.55 -4.29 -11.40
C GLY A 183 6.11 -3.84 -11.69
N LYS A 184 5.61 -4.17 -12.89
CA LYS A 184 4.26 -3.77 -13.32
C LYS A 184 3.15 -4.31 -12.40
N ASP A 185 3.38 -5.47 -11.78
CA ASP A 185 2.40 -6.15 -10.95
C ASP A 185 2.08 -5.38 -9.65
N ILE A 186 3.00 -4.51 -9.24
CA ILE A 186 2.85 -3.66 -8.06
C ILE A 186 2.63 -2.19 -8.40
N LEU A 187 2.25 -1.89 -9.66
CA LEU A 187 2.02 -0.52 -10.13
C LEU A 187 0.95 0.22 -9.32
N ARG A 188 -0.20 -0.40 -9.09
CA ARG A 188 -1.31 0.24 -8.36
C ARG A 188 -0.93 0.61 -6.93
N PHE A 189 -0.14 -0.23 -6.28
CA PHE A 189 0.33 0.04 -4.93
C PHE A 189 1.24 1.27 -4.87
N HIS A 190 2.13 1.45 -5.85
CA HIS A 190 3.09 2.55 -5.88
C HIS A 190 2.56 3.84 -6.51
N ALA A 191 1.61 3.72 -7.44
CA ALA A 191 1.06 4.87 -8.14
C ALA A 191 -0.25 5.40 -7.54
N ILE A 192 -0.98 4.59 -6.74
CA ILE A 192 -2.26 4.97 -6.15
C ILE A 192 -2.19 4.93 -4.62
N TYR A 193 -1.98 3.74 -4.00
CA TYR A 193 -2.07 3.59 -2.56
C TYR A 193 -0.97 4.35 -1.83
N TRP A 194 0.27 4.21 -2.28
CA TRP A 194 1.40 4.91 -1.68
C TRP A 194 1.26 6.43 -1.75
N PRO A 195 0.98 7.05 -2.90
CA PRO A 195 0.68 8.47 -2.97
C PRO A 195 -0.48 8.90 -2.06
N ALA A 196 -1.56 8.12 -1.97
CA ALA A 196 -2.67 8.43 -1.09
C ALA A 196 -2.26 8.42 0.40
N PHE A 197 -1.48 7.43 0.84
CA PHE A 197 -0.95 7.38 2.22
C PHE A 197 -0.05 8.58 2.52
N LEU A 198 0.83 8.94 1.58
CA LEU A 198 1.73 10.09 1.73
C LEU A 198 0.96 11.41 1.80
N LEU A 199 -0.01 11.63 0.90
CA LEU A 199 -0.86 12.82 0.93
C LEU A 199 -1.63 12.93 2.24
N ALA A 200 -2.22 11.81 2.70
CA ALA A 200 -2.94 11.74 3.97
C ALA A 200 -2.04 12.06 5.17
N ALA A 201 -0.79 11.60 5.15
CA ALA A 201 0.20 11.89 6.17
C ALA A 201 0.92 13.25 5.97
N LYS A 202 0.55 14.03 4.94
CA LYS A 202 1.18 15.32 4.57
C LYS A 202 2.67 15.22 4.29
N ILE A 203 3.08 14.10 3.68
CA ILE A 203 4.45 13.84 3.26
C ILE A 203 4.54 14.08 1.74
N ASN A 204 5.63 14.69 1.29
CA ASN A 204 5.87 14.89 -0.14
C ASN A 204 5.88 13.54 -0.89
N LEU A 205 5.37 13.53 -2.11
CA LEU A 205 5.40 12.34 -2.95
C LEU A 205 6.77 12.14 -3.62
N PRO A 206 7.13 10.90 -3.99
CA PRO A 206 8.27 10.66 -4.87
C PRO A 206 8.09 11.41 -6.19
N LYS A 207 9.19 11.72 -6.86
CA LYS A 207 9.13 12.50 -8.12
C LYS A 207 8.62 11.66 -9.28
N LYS A 208 8.85 10.33 -9.26
CA LYS A 208 8.50 9.43 -10.36
C LYS A 208 8.30 8.00 -9.91
N VAL A 209 7.35 7.31 -10.56
CA VAL A 209 7.15 5.85 -10.55
C VAL A 209 7.41 5.31 -11.96
N TYR A 210 8.32 4.31 -12.08
CA TYR A 210 8.71 3.75 -13.37
C TYR A 210 8.68 2.23 -13.35
#